data_620251401d1fc8975d646a9f57168e45
#
_entry.id   620251401d1fc8975d646a9f57168e45
#
_cell.length_a   1.000
_cell.length_b   1.000
_cell.length_c   1.000
_cell.angle_alpha   90.00
_cell.angle_beta   90.00
_cell.angle_gamma   90.00
#
_symmetry.space_group_name_H-M   'P 1'
#
loop_
_entity.id
_entity.type
_entity.pdbx_description
1 polymer ?
#
loop_
_entity_poly.entity_id
_entity_poly.type
_entity_poly.pdbx_seq_one_letter_code
_entity_poly.pdbx_strand_id
1 'polypeptide(L)'
;MKILKIYCVLCALLVLNMSLVAQENNKEERLDSIIISSSRIQLPFKENSRTITVISSTEIMESPATTITELLQQFAGVDIRRRGVKGMQADLYIRGGGFDQTLLLVDGIKMDDAQTGHHTMNMALPIEVIQRIEIIKGPAARVFGQNAFTGAINIVTKNDADNVNMARFQVGSYNQQRVSGTIGKDFGNSALIAHASVNTSDGYRYNTDFSHQNYFIKSSFNKEHTPIHIVGYFTERKFGANGFYASPAAINQYEETQSSLIGISTNLKSDRLIFKPRLYWRRHQDMYEFVRQNPAIYRNLHLTNKVGAEFNASYDSKSGVTGFGVDFAKVFLSSNNLGNREREMITVFLEHRFMLADNKLDITPGVAGTYFSDFDFHAFPGIDVGYRINSHLKLYVNAGYTYRIPTYTDLFYSDPTTLGNENLNPEEAISEEIGVTFSHSNIDISAALFNRNSTNIIDYVKNMETDLWQATNIQELNSYGLETNIKYRFNVLGHQQRMQLGYTYLKEALDASRFAFSRYSINSLKHHLTITNHSQFLKNVSHSVVYKFAERTNGETYSVVDLKITLNVKAFEFSIIGNNIFNEIYTETNQVPMPKGNVLLDVGYKF
;
A
#
# COMPACT_ATOMS: atom_id res chain seq x y z
N MET A 1 -13.58 -24.83 -17.48
CA MET A 1 -14.26 -23.54 -17.20
C MET A 1 -13.30 -22.37 -16.97
N LYS A 2 -12.23 -22.50 -16.13
CA LYS A 2 -11.24 -21.43 -15.90
C LYS A 2 -10.50 -20.98 -17.17
N ILE A 3 -10.06 -21.91 -18.01
CA ILE A 3 -9.37 -21.63 -19.28
C ILE A 3 -10.29 -20.88 -20.26
N LEU A 4 -11.56 -21.23 -20.33
CA LEU A 4 -12.55 -20.57 -21.20
C LEU A 4 -12.79 -19.10 -20.76
N LYS A 5 -12.80 -18.81 -19.46
CA LYS A 5 -12.87 -17.43 -18.92
C LYS A 5 -11.66 -16.59 -19.35
N ILE A 6 -10.47 -17.17 -19.31
CA ILE A 6 -9.22 -16.52 -19.76
C ILE A 6 -9.27 -16.25 -21.28
N TYR A 7 -9.73 -17.22 -22.08
CA TYR A 7 -9.90 -17.04 -23.53
C TYR A 7 -10.94 -15.96 -23.84
N CYS A 8 -12.08 -15.94 -23.15
CA CYS A 8 -13.10 -14.89 -23.34
C CYS A 8 -12.56 -13.50 -22.98
N VAL A 9 -11.79 -13.36 -21.90
CA VAL A 9 -11.18 -12.07 -21.53
C VAL A 9 -10.09 -11.66 -22.51
N LEU A 10 -9.22 -12.59 -22.94
CA LEU A 10 -8.21 -12.33 -23.97
C LEU A 10 -8.84 -11.98 -25.32
N CYS A 11 -9.90 -12.69 -25.75
CA CYS A 11 -10.63 -12.39 -26.97
C CYS A 11 -11.36 -11.02 -26.87
N ALA A 12 -11.98 -10.69 -25.73
CA ALA A 12 -12.60 -9.38 -25.52
C ALA A 12 -11.54 -8.26 -25.55
N LEU A 13 -10.37 -8.47 -24.96
CA LEU A 13 -9.25 -7.54 -25.00
C LEU A 13 -8.66 -7.37 -26.41
N LEU A 14 -8.62 -8.45 -27.23
CA LEU A 14 -8.11 -8.44 -28.61
C LEU A 14 -9.11 -7.82 -29.59
N VAL A 15 -10.40 -8.10 -29.48
CA VAL A 15 -11.45 -7.56 -30.36
C VAL A 15 -11.63 -6.06 -30.16
N LEU A 16 -11.37 -5.54 -28.96
CA LEU A 16 -11.47 -4.11 -28.65
C LEU A 16 -10.29 -3.28 -29.19
N ASN A 17 -9.23 -3.91 -29.74
CA ASN A 17 -7.98 -3.22 -30.11
C ASN A 17 -7.60 -3.31 -31.60
N MET A 18 -8.47 -3.76 -32.48
CA MET A 18 -8.13 -3.87 -33.92
C MET A 18 -8.49 -2.61 -34.72
N SER A 19 -7.65 -1.59 -34.65
CA SER A 19 -7.44 -0.58 -35.71
C SER A 19 -6.33 0.40 -35.30
N LEU A 20 -5.16 0.30 -35.90
CA LEU A 20 -4.00 1.16 -35.65
C LEU A 20 -3.95 2.31 -36.65
N VAL A 21 -4.06 3.55 -36.23
CA VAL A 21 -3.43 4.73 -36.86
C VAL A 21 -3.09 5.75 -35.78
N ALA A 22 -1.82 6.16 -35.71
CA ALA A 22 -1.29 7.05 -34.71
C ALA A 22 -1.48 8.53 -35.05
N GLN A 23 -1.87 9.36 -34.06
CA GLN A 23 -1.61 10.79 -34.05
C GLN A 23 -1.49 11.33 -32.62
N GLU A 24 -0.48 12.19 -32.40
CA GLU A 24 -0.09 12.78 -31.12
C GLU A 24 -1.07 13.85 -30.63
N ASN A 25 -1.25 13.91 -29.32
CA ASN A 25 -1.31 15.03 -28.38
C ASN A 25 -2.38 14.84 -27.29
N ASN A 26 -1.91 14.48 -26.11
CA ASN A 26 -2.53 14.90 -24.84
C ASN A 26 -1.44 14.93 -23.75
N LYS A 27 -1.44 15.98 -22.91
CA LYS A 27 -0.53 16.15 -21.78
C LYS A 27 -0.85 15.11 -20.71
N GLU A 28 -0.30 13.91 -20.84
CA GLU A 28 -0.11 13.04 -19.67
C GLU A 28 1.08 13.56 -18.86
N GLU A 29 1.00 13.51 -17.53
CA GLU A 29 2.19 13.62 -16.68
C GLU A 29 3.18 12.53 -17.14
N ARG A 30 4.23 12.92 -17.80
CA ARG A 30 5.30 11.99 -18.17
C ARG A 30 5.87 11.44 -16.87
N LEU A 31 5.87 10.13 -16.70
CA LEU A 31 6.50 9.43 -15.57
C LEU A 31 7.94 9.92 -15.32
N ASP A 32 8.59 10.40 -16.36
CA ASP A 32 9.96 10.95 -16.34
C ASP A 32 10.12 12.16 -15.42
N SER A 33 9.06 12.97 -15.24
CA SER A 33 9.06 14.16 -14.40
C SER A 33 8.60 13.90 -12.97
N ILE A 34 8.13 12.69 -12.66
CA ILE A 34 7.69 12.35 -11.31
C ILE A 34 8.91 12.16 -10.42
N ILE A 35 9.02 13.01 -9.40
CA ILE A 35 10.01 12.89 -8.33
C ILE A 35 9.43 11.96 -7.26
N ILE A 36 10.18 10.91 -6.91
CA ILE A 36 9.82 10.01 -5.82
C ILE A 36 9.98 10.78 -4.50
N SER A 37 8.87 11.07 -3.86
CA SER A 37 8.84 11.96 -2.69
C SER A 37 9.20 11.25 -1.39
N SER A 38 9.06 9.94 -1.34
CA SER A 38 9.36 9.13 -0.17
C SER A 38 10.86 8.91 0.07
N SER A 39 11.70 9.00 -0.97
CA SER A 39 13.15 8.84 -0.83
C SER A 39 13.80 10.05 -0.13
N ARG A 40 14.85 9.80 0.65
CA ARG A 40 15.63 10.84 1.33
C ARG A 40 16.30 11.75 0.30
N ILE A 41 17.00 11.15 -0.67
CA ILE A 41 17.46 11.82 -1.88
C ILE A 41 16.31 11.78 -2.89
N GLN A 42 15.73 12.93 -3.22
CA GLN A 42 14.65 13.02 -4.19
C GLN A 42 15.20 12.84 -5.61
N LEU A 43 14.78 11.77 -6.26
CA LEU A 43 15.19 11.45 -7.62
C LEU A 43 13.97 11.35 -8.54
N PRO A 44 14.11 11.77 -9.82
CA PRO A 44 13.15 11.42 -10.84
C PRO A 44 12.95 9.89 -10.90
N PHE A 45 11.74 9.46 -11.22
CA PHE A 45 11.37 8.03 -11.24
C PHE A 45 12.38 7.16 -11.98
N LYS A 46 12.79 7.55 -13.18
CA LYS A 46 13.75 6.80 -14.03
C LYS A 46 15.18 6.73 -13.49
N GLU A 47 15.53 7.59 -12.56
CA GLU A 47 16.88 7.62 -12.00
C GLU A 47 17.07 6.66 -10.83
N ASN A 48 15.99 6.12 -10.29
CA ASN A 48 16.06 5.16 -9.18
C ASN A 48 16.65 3.80 -9.65
N SER A 49 17.44 3.18 -8.79
CA SER A 49 18.12 1.89 -9.04
C SER A 49 17.49 0.78 -8.19
N ARG A 50 16.16 0.67 -8.27
CA ARG A 50 15.33 -0.32 -7.58
C ARG A 50 13.97 -0.46 -8.25
N THR A 51 13.23 -1.51 -7.90
CA THR A 51 11.86 -1.70 -8.38
C THR A 51 10.92 -0.68 -7.73
N ILE A 52 10.40 0.26 -8.53
CA ILE A 52 9.37 1.22 -8.10
C ILE A 52 8.20 1.16 -9.09
N THR A 53 6.98 1.15 -8.56
CA THR A 53 5.76 1.31 -9.34
C THR A 53 5.07 2.61 -8.92
N VAL A 54 4.71 3.45 -9.88
CA VAL A 54 3.94 4.67 -9.63
C VAL A 54 2.56 4.54 -10.26
N ILE A 55 1.52 4.81 -9.45
CA ILE A 55 0.11 4.82 -9.86
C ILE A 55 -0.34 6.27 -9.83
N SER A 56 -0.65 6.85 -10.97
CA SER A 56 -1.08 8.25 -11.10
C SER A 56 -2.54 8.45 -10.64
N SER A 57 -2.92 9.70 -10.36
CA SER A 57 -4.31 10.06 -10.04
C SER A 57 -5.29 9.65 -11.15
N THR A 58 -4.89 9.76 -12.41
CA THR A 58 -5.67 9.30 -13.57
C THR A 58 -5.92 7.80 -13.51
N GLU A 59 -4.88 6.99 -13.28
CA GLU A 59 -5.02 5.53 -13.15
C GLU A 59 -5.90 5.13 -11.96
N ILE A 60 -5.80 5.85 -10.85
CA ILE A 60 -6.64 5.65 -9.66
C ILE A 60 -8.11 5.89 -9.99
N MET A 61 -8.42 7.00 -10.65
CA MET A 61 -9.81 7.38 -10.95
C MET A 61 -10.43 6.53 -12.06
N GLU A 62 -9.65 6.03 -13.00
CA GLU A 62 -10.09 5.12 -14.07
C GLU A 62 -10.31 3.69 -13.59
N SER A 63 -9.66 3.28 -12.51
CA SER A 63 -9.79 1.94 -11.93
C SER A 63 -11.22 1.64 -11.47
N PRO A 64 -11.69 0.37 -11.56
CA PRO A 64 -12.91 -0.08 -10.89
C PRO A 64 -12.80 -0.09 -9.37
N ALA A 65 -11.61 0.05 -8.80
CA ALA A 65 -11.40 0.12 -7.36
C ALA A 65 -12.04 1.37 -6.75
N THR A 66 -12.68 1.22 -5.61
CA THR A 66 -13.31 2.32 -4.84
C THR A 66 -12.58 2.58 -3.51
N THR A 67 -11.62 1.74 -3.18
CA THR A 67 -10.75 1.83 -1.99
C THR A 67 -9.29 1.59 -2.35
N ILE A 68 -8.36 2.04 -1.50
CA ILE A 68 -6.92 1.81 -1.66
C ILE A 68 -6.61 0.31 -1.65
N THR A 69 -7.27 -0.47 -0.81
CA THR A 69 -7.07 -1.92 -0.71
C THR A 69 -7.45 -2.65 -1.99
N GLU A 70 -8.56 -2.26 -2.64
CA GLU A 70 -8.96 -2.79 -3.94
C GLU A 70 -7.99 -2.37 -5.05
N LEU A 71 -7.50 -1.13 -5.00
CA LEU A 71 -6.56 -0.61 -6.00
C LEU A 71 -5.21 -1.33 -5.94
N LEU A 72 -4.63 -1.46 -4.73
CA LEU A 72 -3.32 -2.07 -4.56
C LEU A 72 -3.27 -3.54 -5.00
N GLN A 73 -4.36 -4.28 -4.89
CA GLN A 73 -4.46 -5.66 -5.41
C GLN A 73 -4.33 -5.78 -6.94
N GLN A 74 -4.40 -4.68 -7.68
CA GLN A 74 -4.26 -4.66 -9.13
C GLN A 74 -2.79 -4.64 -9.59
N PHE A 75 -1.85 -4.64 -8.63
CA PHE A 75 -0.41 -4.56 -8.91
C PHE A 75 0.31 -5.82 -8.46
N ALA A 76 1.05 -6.45 -9.38
CA ALA A 76 1.80 -7.66 -9.09
C ALA A 76 2.80 -7.46 -7.94
N GLY A 77 3.00 -8.49 -7.14
CA GLY A 77 3.88 -8.46 -5.96
C GLY A 77 3.29 -7.79 -4.73
N VAL A 78 2.07 -7.23 -4.82
CA VAL A 78 1.30 -6.71 -3.68
C VAL A 78 0.16 -7.68 -3.39
N ASP A 79 0.12 -8.27 -2.21
CA ASP A 79 -0.94 -9.15 -1.73
C ASP A 79 -1.72 -8.41 -0.63
N ILE A 80 -2.96 -8.04 -0.91
CA ILE A 80 -3.87 -7.49 0.09
C ILE A 80 -4.81 -8.60 0.51
N ARG A 81 -4.76 -9.00 1.77
CA ARG A 81 -5.62 -10.04 2.32
C ARG A 81 -6.77 -9.41 3.08
N ARG A 82 -7.91 -9.29 2.40
CA ARG A 82 -9.12 -8.68 2.96
C ARG A 82 -9.96 -9.70 3.71
N ARG A 83 -10.59 -9.24 4.77
CA ARG A 83 -11.63 -9.98 5.51
C ARG A 83 -13.00 -9.37 5.20
N GLY A 84 -13.50 -9.58 3.98
CA GLY A 84 -14.78 -9.05 3.51
C GLY A 84 -14.67 -7.86 2.58
N VAL A 85 -15.79 -7.12 2.42
CA VAL A 85 -15.89 -6.03 1.44
C VAL A 85 -15.36 -4.70 1.97
N LYS A 86 -14.92 -3.89 1.03
CA LYS A 86 -14.81 -2.42 1.03
C LYS A 86 -14.50 -1.75 2.37
N GLY A 87 -13.27 -1.85 2.81
CA GLY A 87 -12.80 -1.11 3.96
C GLY A 87 -12.98 -1.83 5.30
N MET A 88 -13.38 -3.10 5.28
CA MET A 88 -13.16 -4.01 6.41
C MET A 88 -11.66 -4.17 6.65
N GLN A 89 -11.29 -4.90 7.64
CA GLN A 89 -9.89 -5.17 7.95
C GLN A 89 -9.17 -5.81 6.74
N ALA A 90 -7.96 -5.35 6.45
CA ALA A 90 -7.11 -5.86 5.38
C ALA A 90 -5.64 -5.81 5.78
N ASP A 91 -4.91 -6.86 5.48
CA ASP A 91 -3.48 -6.97 5.70
C ASP A 91 -2.70 -6.71 4.42
N LEU A 92 -1.59 -5.99 4.51
CA LEU A 92 -0.73 -5.62 3.40
C LEU A 92 0.56 -6.44 3.41
N TYR A 93 0.84 -7.13 2.31
CA TYR A 93 2.04 -7.92 2.10
C TYR A 93 2.73 -7.52 0.79
N ILE A 94 4.04 -7.52 0.76
CA ILE A 94 4.84 -7.34 -0.46
C ILE A 94 5.79 -8.52 -0.58
N ARG A 95 5.77 -9.22 -1.75
CA ARG A 95 6.70 -10.32 -2.07
C ARG A 95 6.84 -11.34 -0.94
N GLY A 96 5.72 -11.80 -0.38
CA GLY A 96 5.68 -12.80 0.70
C GLY A 96 6.10 -12.31 2.08
N GLY A 97 6.38 -11.03 2.27
CA GLY A 97 6.63 -10.49 3.61
C GLY A 97 5.35 -10.34 4.42
N GLY A 98 5.47 -10.39 5.74
CA GLY A 98 4.37 -10.21 6.68
C GLY A 98 3.77 -8.80 6.66
N PHE A 99 2.58 -8.66 7.22
CA PHE A 99 1.89 -7.37 7.31
C PHE A 99 2.64 -6.35 8.21
N ASP A 100 3.43 -6.82 9.17
CA ASP A 100 4.32 -5.99 9.99
C ASP A 100 5.65 -5.64 9.28
N GLN A 101 5.93 -6.27 8.13
CA GLN A 101 7.19 -6.14 7.37
C GLN A 101 7.06 -5.20 6.17
N THR A 102 5.90 -4.58 5.97
CA THR A 102 5.63 -3.66 4.87
C THR A 102 5.24 -2.30 5.43
N LEU A 103 6.01 -1.26 5.10
CA LEU A 103 5.76 0.09 5.59
C LEU A 103 4.77 0.82 4.70
N LEU A 104 3.72 1.37 5.29
CA LEU A 104 2.82 2.32 4.65
C LEU A 104 3.16 3.75 5.10
N LEU A 105 3.12 4.70 4.14
CA LEU A 105 3.33 6.12 4.41
C LEU A 105 2.19 6.94 3.79
N VAL A 106 1.89 8.08 4.40
CA VAL A 106 1.02 9.13 3.86
C VAL A 106 1.81 10.42 3.82
N ASP A 107 2.02 10.98 2.63
CA ASP A 107 2.90 12.14 2.41
C ASP A 107 4.29 11.97 3.07
N GLY A 108 4.78 10.71 3.11
CA GLY A 108 6.02 10.31 3.76
C GLY A 108 5.95 10.13 5.28
N ILE A 109 4.83 10.39 5.94
CA ILE A 109 4.61 10.10 7.37
C ILE A 109 4.38 8.59 7.55
N LYS A 110 5.16 7.96 8.42
CA LYS A 110 5.10 6.52 8.68
C LYS A 110 3.80 6.14 9.41
N MET A 111 3.08 5.16 8.86
CA MET A 111 1.79 4.67 9.35
C MET A 111 1.89 3.35 10.13
N ASP A 112 3.12 2.94 10.48
CA ASP A 112 3.38 1.78 11.33
C ASP A 112 2.69 1.90 12.69
N ASP A 113 2.15 0.80 13.20
CA ASP A 113 1.53 0.74 14.53
C ASP A 113 2.31 -0.22 15.43
N ALA A 114 2.71 0.26 16.61
CA ALA A 114 3.45 -0.55 17.57
C ALA A 114 2.57 -1.62 18.25
N GLN A 115 1.25 -1.49 18.20
CA GLN A 115 0.33 -2.51 18.67
C GLN A 115 0.38 -3.74 17.77
N THR A 116 0.12 -3.56 16.47
CA THR A 116 0.11 -4.61 15.44
C THR A 116 0.05 -4.03 14.04
N GLY A 117 0.64 -4.70 13.04
CA GLY A 117 0.54 -4.31 11.63
C GLY A 117 -0.82 -4.55 10.99
N HIS A 118 -1.71 -5.32 11.61
CA HIS A 118 -3.08 -5.55 11.12
C HIS A 118 -3.88 -4.24 10.91
N HIS A 119 -3.51 -3.16 11.61
CA HIS A 119 -4.19 -1.88 11.52
C HIS A 119 -3.59 -0.90 10.51
N THR A 120 -2.51 -1.27 9.84
CA THR A 120 -1.80 -0.41 8.86
C THR A 120 -2.74 0.10 7.76
N MET A 121 -3.67 -0.74 7.27
CA MET A 121 -4.64 -0.36 6.24
C MET A 121 -5.92 0.31 6.78
N ASN A 122 -6.03 0.54 8.09
CA ASN A 122 -7.21 1.18 8.69
C ASN A 122 -7.28 2.70 8.43
N MET A 123 -6.23 3.27 7.87
CA MET A 123 -6.17 4.67 7.46
C MET A 123 -6.96 4.96 6.15
N ALA A 124 -8.17 4.69 6.01
CA ALA A 124 -8.96 4.74 4.78
C ALA A 124 -9.01 6.12 4.11
N LEU A 125 -7.89 6.59 3.55
CA LEU A 125 -7.88 7.82 2.75
C LEU A 125 -8.79 7.70 1.53
N PRO A 126 -9.60 8.73 1.24
CA PRO A 126 -10.42 8.79 0.03
C PRO A 126 -9.53 8.79 -1.22
N ILE A 127 -9.89 7.99 -2.23
CA ILE A 127 -9.13 7.94 -3.49
C ILE A 127 -9.16 9.28 -4.24
N GLU A 128 -10.17 10.11 -4.01
CA GLU A 128 -10.36 11.42 -4.63
C GLU A 128 -9.28 12.43 -4.25
N VAL A 129 -8.67 12.30 -3.08
CA VAL A 129 -7.63 13.22 -2.59
C VAL A 129 -6.21 12.72 -2.88
N ILE A 130 -6.06 11.55 -3.51
CA ILE A 130 -4.75 10.97 -3.83
C ILE A 130 -4.24 11.54 -5.15
N GLN A 131 -3.00 12.03 -5.15
CA GLN A 131 -2.30 12.45 -6.35
C GLN A 131 -1.62 11.28 -7.04
N ARG A 132 -0.95 10.42 -6.26
CA ARG A 132 -0.31 9.19 -6.73
C ARG A 132 -0.01 8.23 -5.58
N ILE A 133 0.29 6.99 -5.92
CA ILE A 133 0.83 6.00 -4.98
C ILE A 133 2.18 5.53 -5.51
N GLU A 134 3.19 5.53 -4.64
CA GLU A 134 4.55 5.06 -4.92
C GLU A 134 4.76 3.74 -4.19
N ILE A 135 4.93 2.62 -4.94
CA ILE A 135 5.20 1.28 -4.39
C ILE A 135 6.68 1.00 -4.59
N ILE A 136 7.45 0.97 -3.51
CA ILE A 136 8.89 0.71 -3.48
C ILE A 136 9.07 -0.71 -2.98
N LYS A 137 9.69 -1.58 -3.77
CA LYS A 137 9.89 -2.98 -3.44
C LYS A 137 11.35 -3.28 -3.16
N GLY A 138 11.60 -4.35 -2.39
CA GLY A 138 12.94 -4.74 -1.96
C GLY A 138 13.41 -4.01 -0.69
N PRO A 139 14.71 -4.13 -0.32
CA PRO A 139 15.24 -3.63 0.96
C PRO A 139 15.20 -2.11 1.03
N ALA A 140 14.23 -1.57 1.77
CA ALA A 140 14.02 -0.13 1.90
C ALA A 140 14.37 0.41 3.31
N ALA A 141 14.80 -0.46 4.24
CA ALA A 141 15.04 -0.09 5.63
C ALA A 141 16.15 0.96 5.81
N ARG A 142 17.20 0.97 4.95
CA ARG A 142 18.22 2.04 5.01
C ARG A 142 17.67 3.45 4.75
N VAL A 143 16.52 3.54 4.08
CA VAL A 143 15.85 4.81 3.78
C VAL A 143 14.77 5.12 4.82
N PHE A 144 13.99 4.11 5.20
CA PHE A 144 12.77 4.29 6.01
C PHE A 144 12.90 3.77 7.46
N GLY A 145 13.95 2.99 7.76
CA GLY A 145 14.10 2.31 9.04
C GLY A 145 13.27 1.02 9.12
N GLN A 146 12.91 0.63 10.34
CA GLN A 146 12.12 -0.58 10.59
C GLN A 146 10.79 -0.63 9.81
N ASN A 147 10.20 -1.80 9.70
CA ASN A 147 8.96 -2.12 8.98
C ASN A 147 9.05 -1.96 7.45
N ALA A 148 10.08 -1.31 6.89
CA ALA A 148 10.38 -1.32 5.47
C ALA A 148 11.22 -2.55 5.06
N PHE A 149 10.87 -3.71 5.60
CA PHE A 149 11.58 -4.97 5.50
C PHE A 149 11.47 -5.55 4.07
N THR A 150 10.28 -5.56 3.49
CA THR A 150 10.00 -6.04 2.14
C THR A 150 9.75 -4.92 1.13
N GLY A 151 9.56 -3.71 1.62
CA GLY A 151 9.29 -2.54 0.84
C GLY A 151 8.47 -1.50 1.57
N ALA A 152 8.09 -0.46 0.85
CA ALA A 152 7.25 0.62 1.36
C ALA A 152 6.24 1.08 0.31
N ILE A 153 5.06 1.51 0.75
CA ILE A 153 4.05 2.15 -0.07
C ILE A 153 3.83 3.57 0.45
N ASN A 154 4.03 4.58 -0.40
CA ASN A 154 3.77 5.96 -0.05
C ASN A 154 2.56 6.50 -0.82
N ILE A 155 1.54 6.93 -0.10
CA ILE A 155 0.36 7.58 -0.66
C ILE A 155 0.59 9.08 -0.60
N VAL A 156 0.74 9.68 -1.77
CA VAL A 156 0.95 11.13 -1.91
C VAL A 156 -0.40 11.78 -2.17
N THR A 157 -0.80 12.71 -1.30
CA THR A 157 -2.06 13.43 -1.43
C THR A 157 -1.89 14.69 -2.28
N LYS A 158 -2.98 15.15 -2.89
CA LYS A 158 -2.99 16.34 -3.76
C LYS A 158 -2.54 17.59 -2.99
N ASN A 159 -1.74 18.43 -3.64
CA ASN A 159 -1.32 19.73 -3.12
C ASN A 159 -2.05 20.90 -3.81
N ASP A 160 -2.53 20.67 -5.04
CA ASP A 160 -3.20 21.65 -5.86
C ASP A 160 -4.70 21.45 -5.79
N ALA A 161 -5.42 22.58 -5.70
CA ALA A 161 -6.88 22.60 -5.59
C ALA A 161 -7.60 22.51 -6.97
N ASP A 162 -6.84 22.40 -8.05
CA ASP A 162 -7.39 22.36 -9.41
C ASP A 162 -8.12 21.05 -9.68
N ASN A 163 -9.30 21.17 -10.29
CA ASN A 163 -10.12 20.03 -10.74
C ASN A 163 -10.49 19.00 -9.66
N VAL A 164 -10.55 19.41 -8.37
CA VAL A 164 -10.91 18.50 -7.28
C VAL A 164 -12.38 18.65 -6.85
N ASN A 165 -13.06 19.74 -7.25
CA ASN A 165 -14.44 20.01 -6.84
C ASN A 165 -15.40 18.97 -7.41
N MET A 166 -15.94 18.11 -6.54
CA MET A 166 -16.80 17.01 -6.93
C MET A 166 -17.75 16.62 -5.80
N ALA A 167 -19.01 16.48 -6.10
CA ALA A 167 -19.98 15.75 -5.30
C ALA A 167 -20.26 14.40 -5.94
N ARG A 168 -20.34 13.32 -5.15
CA ARG A 168 -20.52 11.96 -5.66
C ARG A 168 -21.55 11.20 -4.84
N PHE A 169 -22.40 10.46 -5.55
CA PHE A 169 -23.38 9.55 -4.96
C PHE A 169 -23.27 8.18 -5.60
N GLN A 170 -23.18 7.13 -4.77
CA GLN A 170 -23.11 5.74 -5.22
C GLN A 170 -24.18 4.91 -4.52
N VAL A 171 -24.81 4.00 -5.27
CA VAL A 171 -25.70 2.97 -4.74
C VAL A 171 -25.39 1.64 -5.39
N GLY A 172 -25.63 0.55 -4.67
CA GLY A 172 -25.34 -0.76 -5.26
C GLY A 172 -25.82 -1.95 -4.47
N SER A 173 -25.28 -3.11 -4.81
CA SER A 173 -25.55 -4.38 -4.19
C SER A 173 -25.37 -4.30 -2.66
N TYR A 174 -26.13 -5.10 -1.92
CA TYR A 174 -26.10 -5.17 -0.45
C TYR A 174 -26.54 -3.87 0.23
N ASN A 175 -27.47 -3.14 -0.40
CA ASN A 175 -27.93 -1.83 0.06
C ASN A 175 -26.79 -0.86 0.32
N GLN A 176 -25.68 -0.98 -0.45
CA GLN A 176 -24.55 -0.07 -0.29
C GLN A 176 -24.92 1.32 -0.77
N GLN A 177 -24.63 2.31 0.05
CA GLN A 177 -24.83 3.73 -0.26
C GLN A 177 -23.59 4.53 0.15
N ARG A 178 -23.11 5.38 -0.75
CA ARG A 178 -22.01 6.31 -0.45
C ARG A 178 -22.36 7.71 -0.92
N VAL A 179 -22.15 8.67 -0.05
CA VAL A 179 -22.18 10.11 -0.37
C VAL A 179 -20.81 10.68 -0.07
N SER A 180 -20.28 11.47 -0.99
CA SER A 180 -19.00 12.16 -0.77
C SER A 180 -18.97 13.53 -1.44
N GLY A 181 -18.20 14.44 -0.83
CA GLY A 181 -17.90 15.74 -1.39
C GLY A 181 -16.42 16.08 -1.23
N THR A 182 -15.83 16.59 -2.31
CA THR A 182 -14.47 17.14 -2.30
C THR A 182 -14.55 18.57 -2.79
N ILE A 183 -13.97 19.50 -2.06
CA ILE A 183 -13.85 20.90 -2.45
C ILE A 183 -12.38 21.32 -2.42
N GLY A 184 -11.99 22.11 -3.38
CA GLY A 184 -10.69 22.72 -3.47
C GLY A 184 -10.80 24.19 -3.84
N LYS A 185 -9.96 25.01 -3.21
CA LYS A 185 -9.89 26.43 -3.49
C LYS A 185 -8.43 26.86 -3.54
N ASP A 186 -8.05 27.44 -4.65
CA ASP A 186 -6.78 28.14 -4.80
C ASP A 186 -6.95 29.62 -4.44
N PHE A 187 -6.05 30.13 -3.63
CA PHE A 187 -5.99 31.54 -3.20
C PHE A 187 -4.70 32.22 -3.69
N GLY A 188 -4.11 31.71 -4.79
CA GLY A 188 -2.83 32.15 -5.31
C GLY A 188 -1.67 31.52 -4.54
N ASN A 189 -1.13 32.19 -3.56
CA ASN A 189 -0.01 31.69 -2.75
C ASN A 189 -0.39 30.63 -1.71
N SER A 190 -1.67 30.28 -1.60
CA SER A 190 -2.16 29.19 -0.74
C SER A 190 -3.25 28.39 -1.43
N ALA A 191 -3.45 27.15 -0.97
CA ALA A 191 -4.52 26.28 -1.44
C ALA A 191 -5.13 25.50 -0.28
N LEU A 192 -6.40 25.15 -0.40
CA LEU A 192 -7.13 24.30 0.54
C LEU A 192 -7.84 23.20 -0.24
N ILE A 193 -7.75 21.97 0.26
CA ILE A 193 -8.55 20.81 -0.18
C ILE A 193 -9.23 20.24 1.04
N ALA A 194 -10.54 20.01 0.95
CA ALA A 194 -11.30 19.32 1.99
C ALA A 194 -12.17 18.22 1.35
N HIS A 195 -12.32 17.11 2.07
CA HIS A 195 -13.17 15.99 1.66
C HIS A 195 -13.94 15.44 2.85
N ALA A 196 -15.18 15.04 2.60
CA ALA A 196 -15.99 14.28 3.54
C ALA A 196 -16.74 13.18 2.80
N SER A 197 -16.86 12.01 3.41
CA SER A 197 -17.67 10.91 2.87
C SER A 197 -18.24 10.02 3.96
N VAL A 198 -19.42 9.46 3.64
CA VAL A 198 -20.08 8.40 4.42
C VAL A 198 -20.39 7.26 3.45
N ASN A 199 -20.09 6.01 3.86
CA ASN A 199 -20.35 4.81 3.09
C ASN A 199 -20.93 3.74 4.01
N THR A 200 -22.12 3.24 3.71
CA THR A 200 -22.84 2.24 4.51
C THR A 200 -23.26 1.06 3.65
N SER A 201 -23.46 -0.11 4.26
CA SER A 201 -24.01 -1.30 3.62
C SER A 201 -24.58 -2.23 4.66
N ASP A 202 -25.62 -3.02 4.29
CA ASP A 202 -26.18 -4.08 5.12
C ASP A 202 -25.31 -5.35 5.14
N GLY A 203 -24.25 -5.39 4.30
CA GLY A 203 -23.35 -6.52 4.19
C GLY A 203 -23.83 -7.61 3.24
N TYR A 204 -22.90 -8.46 2.77
CA TYR A 204 -23.17 -9.52 1.79
C TYR A 204 -23.52 -10.88 2.43
N ARG A 205 -23.41 -10.99 3.75
CA ARG A 205 -23.80 -12.13 4.59
C ARG A 205 -24.08 -11.65 6.00
N TYR A 206 -24.60 -12.55 6.84
CA TYR A 206 -24.89 -12.23 8.24
C TYR A 206 -23.70 -11.55 8.93
N ASN A 207 -23.98 -10.49 9.70
CA ASN A 207 -23.00 -9.72 10.47
C ASN A 207 -21.75 -9.30 9.67
N THR A 208 -21.98 -8.67 8.48
CA THR A 208 -20.97 -8.02 7.65
C THR A 208 -21.42 -6.64 7.18
N ASP A 209 -22.38 -6.07 7.88
CA ASP A 209 -22.80 -4.67 7.75
C ASP A 209 -21.64 -3.74 8.11
N PHE A 210 -21.62 -2.57 7.51
CA PHE A 210 -20.62 -1.57 7.84
C PHE A 210 -21.11 -0.13 7.71
N SER A 211 -20.43 0.76 8.45
CA SER A 211 -20.52 2.21 8.33
C SER A 211 -19.13 2.81 8.38
N HIS A 212 -18.77 3.59 7.36
CA HIS A 212 -17.50 4.30 7.26
C HIS A 212 -17.72 5.79 7.13
N GLN A 213 -16.97 6.55 7.87
CA GLN A 213 -16.88 8.01 7.76
C GLN A 213 -15.44 8.41 7.53
N ASN A 214 -15.20 9.30 6.56
CA ASN A 214 -13.86 9.82 6.27
C ASN A 214 -13.93 11.33 6.14
N TYR A 215 -12.98 12.00 6.77
CA TYR A 215 -12.77 13.43 6.70
C TYR A 215 -11.30 13.70 6.40
N PHE A 216 -11.04 14.57 5.46
CA PHE A 216 -9.68 14.94 5.06
C PHE A 216 -9.61 16.45 4.83
N ILE A 217 -8.52 17.06 5.25
CA ILE A 217 -8.19 18.44 4.97
C ILE A 217 -6.69 18.55 4.66
N LYS A 218 -6.34 19.30 3.63
CA LYS A 218 -4.96 19.68 3.37
C LYS A 218 -4.89 21.14 2.96
N SER A 219 -4.00 21.89 3.60
CA SER A 219 -3.73 23.27 3.28
C SER A 219 -2.26 23.44 2.91
N SER A 220 -2.02 24.19 1.85
CA SER A 220 -0.68 24.57 1.39
C SER A 220 -0.55 26.08 1.43
N PHE A 221 0.51 26.58 2.06
CA PHE A 221 0.79 28.01 2.20
C PHE A 221 2.14 28.32 1.58
N ASN A 222 2.33 29.58 1.15
CA ASN A 222 3.58 30.09 0.60
C ASN A 222 4.14 29.24 -0.54
N LYS A 223 3.26 28.83 -1.47
CA LYS A 223 3.54 27.87 -2.55
C LYS A 223 4.72 28.25 -3.44
N GLU A 224 4.96 29.55 -3.64
CA GLU A 224 5.97 30.07 -4.56
C GLU A 224 7.39 30.04 -4.00
N HIS A 225 7.56 30.18 -2.69
CA HIS A 225 8.88 30.30 -2.07
C HIS A 225 9.22 29.14 -1.16
N THR A 226 8.47 28.99 -0.07
CA THR A 226 8.73 28.02 0.98
C THR A 226 7.42 27.32 1.33
N PRO A 227 7.01 26.29 0.56
CA PRO A 227 5.72 25.69 0.74
C PRO A 227 5.62 25.00 2.11
N ILE A 228 4.60 25.38 2.89
CA ILE A 228 4.23 24.74 4.14
C ILE A 228 2.94 23.97 3.87
N HIS A 229 2.95 22.68 4.17
CA HIS A 229 1.79 21.79 4.03
C HIS A 229 1.31 21.37 5.40
N ILE A 230 0.01 21.53 5.65
CA ILE A 230 -0.69 21.00 6.82
C ILE A 230 -1.68 19.96 6.30
N VAL A 231 -1.60 18.74 6.79
CA VAL A 231 -2.51 17.65 6.45
C VAL A 231 -3.19 17.15 7.71
N GLY A 232 -4.49 16.91 7.62
CA GLY A 232 -5.28 16.26 8.66
C GLY A 232 -6.26 15.28 8.07
N TYR A 233 -6.43 14.14 8.72
CA TYR A 233 -7.54 13.25 8.42
C TYR A 233 -8.09 12.61 9.69
N PHE A 234 -9.37 12.23 9.62
CA PHE A 234 -10.05 11.38 10.57
C PHE A 234 -10.89 10.35 9.82
N THR A 235 -10.82 9.11 10.24
CA THR A 235 -11.69 8.04 9.73
C THR A 235 -12.23 7.23 10.88
N GLU A 236 -13.51 6.87 10.79
CA GLU A 236 -14.20 5.94 11.68
C GLU A 236 -14.80 4.81 10.85
N ARG A 237 -14.65 3.58 11.32
CA ARG A 237 -15.24 2.38 10.75
C ARG A 237 -15.92 1.59 11.84
N LYS A 238 -17.13 1.09 11.53
CA LYS A 238 -17.93 0.21 12.39
C LYS A 238 -18.44 -0.93 11.54
N PHE A 239 -18.15 -2.17 11.91
CA PHE A 239 -18.53 -3.29 11.08
C PHE A 239 -18.71 -4.60 11.83
N GLY A 240 -19.63 -5.43 11.32
CA GLY A 240 -19.74 -6.83 11.70
C GLY A 240 -18.55 -7.63 11.14
N ALA A 241 -17.87 -8.38 11.99
CA ALA A 241 -16.62 -9.09 11.68
C ALA A 241 -16.82 -10.62 11.66
N ASN A 242 -17.84 -11.10 10.96
CA ASN A 242 -18.23 -12.50 10.89
C ASN A 242 -17.07 -13.43 10.48
N GLY A 243 -16.51 -14.19 11.43
CA GLY A 243 -15.43 -15.14 11.22
C GLY A 243 -14.10 -14.51 10.84
N PHE A 244 -13.87 -13.22 11.12
CA PHE A 244 -12.64 -12.52 10.74
C PHE A 244 -11.43 -12.97 11.55
N TYR A 245 -11.65 -13.22 12.84
CA TYR A 245 -10.64 -13.62 13.81
C TYR A 245 -11.03 -14.95 14.45
N ALA A 246 -10.19 -15.52 15.29
CA ALA A 246 -10.38 -16.76 16.01
C ALA A 246 -10.73 -17.97 15.10
N SER A 247 -11.95 -18.08 14.61
CA SER A 247 -12.37 -19.14 13.70
C SER A 247 -13.56 -18.72 12.81
N PRO A 248 -13.81 -19.39 11.67
CA PRO A 248 -15.00 -19.15 10.85
C PRO A 248 -16.35 -19.31 11.59
N ALA A 249 -16.37 -20.05 12.70
CA ALA A 249 -17.56 -20.24 13.53
C ALA A 249 -17.88 -19.03 14.43
N ALA A 250 -16.95 -18.12 14.62
CA ALA A 250 -17.14 -16.90 15.42
C ALA A 250 -17.88 -15.82 14.62
N ILE A 251 -19.16 -16.06 14.34
CA ILE A 251 -19.97 -15.26 13.41
C ILE A 251 -20.51 -13.97 14.00
N ASN A 252 -20.44 -13.76 15.32
CA ASN A 252 -21.02 -12.60 16.02
C ASN A 252 -20.01 -11.53 16.38
N GLN A 253 -18.78 -11.58 15.84
CA GLN A 253 -17.74 -10.62 16.12
C GLN A 253 -18.09 -9.22 15.57
N TYR A 254 -17.59 -8.17 16.24
CA TYR A 254 -17.79 -6.79 15.86
C TYR A 254 -16.53 -5.98 16.11
N GLU A 255 -16.30 -4.97 15.29
CA GLU A 255 -15.11 -4.11 15.42
C GLU A 255 -15.45 -2.65 15.08
N GLU A 256 -14.87 -1.74 15.87
CA GLU A 256 -14.85 -0.30 15.60
C GLU A 256 -13.41 0.18 15.58
N THR A 257 -13.03 0.89 14.51
CA THR A 257 -11.70 1.50 14.42
C THR A 257 -11.79 2.99 14.14
N GLN A 258 -10.90 3.76 14.76
CA GLN A 258 -10.72 5.18 14.47
C GLN A 258 -9.25 5.44 14.17
N SER A 259 -8.97 6.23 13.15
CA SER A 259 -7.62 6.67 12.83
C SER A 259 -7.58 8.16 12.55
N SER A 260 -6.63 8.86 13.16
CA SER A 260 -6.40 10.29 12.99
C SER A 260 -4.95 10.56 12.64
N LEU A 261 -4.71 11.58 11.84
CA LEU A 261 -3.38 12.13 11.56
C LEU A 261 -3.47 13.65 11.51
N ILE A 262 -2.49 14.31 12.10
CA ILE A 262 -2.17 15.70 11.83
C ILE A 262 -0.68 15.77 11.53
N GLY A 263 -0.32 16.39 10.41
CA GLY A 263 1.07 16.56 10.00
C GLY A 263 1.33 17.97 9.46
N ILE A 264 2.50 18.48 9.75
CA ILE A 264 3.02 19.73 9.17
C ILE A 264 4.39 19.44 8.57
N SER A 265 4.61 19.90 7.35
CA SER A 265 5.87 19.72 6.64
C SER A 265 6.19 20.90 5.76
N THR A 266 7.48 21.11 5.48
CA THR A 266 7.94 22.12 4.53
C THR A 266 9.19 21.65 3.79
N ASN A 267 9.51 22.31 2.69
CA ASN A 267 10.74 22.12 1.90
C ASN A 267 11.47 23.45 1.80
N LEU A 268 12.53 23.58 2.59
CA LEU A 268 13.42 24.75 2.54
C LEU A 268 14.53 24.49 1.53
N LYS A 269 14.54 25.22 0.43
CA LYS A 269 15.51 25.06 -0.65
C LYS A 269 16.50 26.21 -0.65
N SER A 270 17.77 25.87 -0.68
CA SER A 270 18.88 26.75 -1.03
C SER A 270 19.58 26.18 -2.27
N ASP A 271 20.61 26.86 -2.82
CA ASP A 271 21.26 26.46 -4.08
C ASP A 271 21.64 24.97 -4.13
N ARG A 272 22.17 24.42 -3.03
CA ARG A 272 22.68 23.05 -2.95
C ARG A 272 22.05 22.22 -1.83
N LEU A 273 21.24 22.83 -0.96
CA LEU A 273 20.68 22.17 0.21
C LEU A 273 19.15 22.19 0.13
N ILE A 274 18.55 21.03 0.28
CA ILE A 274 17.12 20.89 0.50
C ILE A 274 16.94 20.35 1.93
N PHE A 275 16.27 21.12 2.79
CA PHE A 275 15.95 20.70 4.14
C PHE A 275 14.43 20.50 4.29
N LYS A 276 14.03 19.37 4.84
CA LYS A 276 12.63 18.91 4.89
C LYS A 276 12.24 18.55 6.32
N PRO A 277 11.95 19.54 7.17
CA PRO A 277 11.40 19.27 8.49
C PRO A 277 9.95 18.82 8.39
N ARG A 278 9.57 17.89 9.29
CA ARG A 278 8.21 17.38 9.43
C ARG A 278 7.91 17.12 10.90
N LEU A 279 6.70 17.50 11.32
CA LEU A 279 6.14 17.18 12.63
C LEU A 279 4.81 16.48 12.42
N TYR A 280 4.50 15.47 13.22
CA TYR A 280 3.23 14.78 13.12
C TYR A 280 2.75 14.21 14.44
N TRP A 281 1.43 14.08 14.55
CA TRP A 281 0.74 13.28 15.55
C TRP A 281 -0.22 12.34 14.84
N ARG A 282 -0.22 11.08 15.26
CA ARG A 282 -1.13 10.05 14.81
C ARG A 282 -1.80 9.40 16.00
N ARG A 283 -3.09 9.09 15.88
CA ARG A 283 -3.85 8.28 16.83
C ARG A 283 -4.57 7.17 16.10
N HIS A 284 -4.51 5.98 16.66
CA HIS A 284 -5.30 4.83 16.25
C HIS A 284 -6.03 4.28 17.47
N GLN A 285 -7.31 3.95 17.31
CA GLN A 285 -8.14 3.27 18.29
C GLN A 285 -8.76 2.04 17.62
N ASP A 286 -8.70 0.91 18.31
CA ASP A 286 -9.31 -0.33 17.92
C ASP A 286 -10.14 -0.87 19.09
N MET A 287 -11.41 -1.12 18.84
CA MET A 287 -12.32 -1.79 19.76
C MET A 287 -12.88 -3.05 19.09
N TYR A 288 -12.57 -4.19 19.66
CA TYR A 288 -13.04 -5.48 19.22
C TYR A 288 -13.97 -6.12 20.24
N GLU A 289 -15.09 -6.70 19.79
CA GLU A 289 -16.04 -7.46 20.59
C GLU A 289 -16.24 -8.85 19.99
N PHE A 290 -16.05 -9.90 20.81
CA PHE A 290 -16.22 -11.28 20.36
C PHE A 290 -17.68 -11.63 20.10
N VAL A 291 -18.61 -11.06 20.87
CA VAL A 291 -20.05 -11.19 20.68
C VAL A 291 -20.70 -9.81 20.74
N ARG A 292 -21.05 -9.27 19.57
CA ARG A 292 -21.65 -7.93 19.38
C ARG A 292 -22.86 -7.68 20.26
N GLN A 293 -23.71 -8.71 20.44
CA GLN A 293 -24.95 -8.61 21.24
C GLN A 293 -24.69 -8.68 22.75
N ASN A 294 -23.49 -9.12 23.15
CA ASN A 294 -23.09 -9.21 24.55
C ASN A 294 -21.59 -8.92 24.74
N PRO A 295 -21.19 -7.65 24.67
CA PRO A 295 -19.79 -7.24 24.78
C PRO A 295 -19.09 -7.64 26.09
N ALA A 296 -19.86 -7.96 27.14
CA ALA A 296 -19.34 -8.40 28.42
C ALA A 296 -18.63 -9.76 28.37
N ILE A 297 -18.88 -10.56 27.34
CA ILE A 297 -18.21 -11.88 27.18
C ILE A 297 -16.71 -11.68 26.91
N TYR A 298 -16.35 -10.80 25.96
CA TYR A 298 -14.98 -10.45 25.68
C TYR A 298 -14.90 -9.18 24.81
N ARG A 299 -14.12 -8.21 25.28
CA ARG A 299 -13.88 -6.95 24.59
C ARG A 299 -12.44 -6.51 24.74
N ASN A 300 -11.80 -6.17 23.63
CA ASN A 300 -10.53 -5.45 23.61
C ASN A 300 -10.74 -4.00 23.23
N LEU A 301 -9.95 -3.12 23.85
CA LEU A 301 -9.85 -1.72 23.49
C LEU A 301 -8.38 -1.31 23.53
N HIS A 302 -7.86 -0.93 22.39
CA HIS A 302 -6.50 -0.47 22.20
C HIS A 302 -6.50 0.98 21.71
N LEU A 303 -5.68 1.81 22.33
CA LEU A 303 -5.50 3.21 21.97
C LEU A 303 -4.02 3.50 21.82
N THR A 304 -3.56 3.70 20.59
CA THR A 304 -2.19 4.06 20.28
C THR A 304 -2.10 5.53 19.87
N ASN A 305 -1.16 6.26 20.45
CA ASN A 305 -0.76 7.59 19.99
C ASN A 305 0.71 7.54 19.59
N LYS A 306 1.06 8.21 18.49
CA LYS A 306 2.44 8.38 18.03
C LYS A 306 2.68 9.84 17.70
N VAL A 307 3.71 10.43 18.30
CA VAL A 307 4.22 11.75 17.93
C VAL A 307 5.58 11.59 17.29
N GLY A 308 5.89 12.41 16.28
CA GLY A 308 7.17 12.35 15.61
C GLY A 308 7.65 13.67 15.06
N ALA A 309 8.96 13.80 14.98
CA ALA A 309 9.67 14.92 14.36
C ALA A 309 10.77 14.38 13.46
N GLU A 310 10.81 14.81 12.21
CA GLU A 310 11.78 14.39 11.21
C GLU A 310 12.51 15.61 10.66
N PHE A 311 13.83 15.53 10.59
CA PHE A 311 14.73 16.58 10.08
C PHE A 311 15.62 16.00 9.00
N ASN A 312 15.11 15.93 7.79
CA ASN A 312 15.76 15.34 6.63
C ASN A 312 16.39 16.40 5.74
N ALA A 313 17.57 16.14 5.21
CA ALA A 313 18.24 17.03 4.29
C ALA A 313 18.91 16.27 3.14
N SER A 314 19.02 16.94 1.99
CA SER A 314 19.85 16.48 0.89
C SER A 314 20.75 17.62 0.41
N TYR A 315 22.02 17.29 0.20
CA TYR A 315 23.05 18.25 -0.24
C TYR A 315 23.64 17.82 -1.58
N ASP A 316 23.57 18.71 -2.56
CA ASP A 316 24.13 18.51 -3.89
C ASP A 316 25.59 18.99 -3.93
N SER A 317 26.49 18.10 -4.35
CA SER A 317 27.93 18.34 -4.44
C SER A 317 28.47 17.91 -5.80
N LYS A 318 29.74 18.26 -6.08
CA LYS A 318 30.42 17.81 -7.31
C LYS A 318 30.56 16.29 -7.42
N SER A 319 30.60 15.59 -6.29
CA SER A 319 30.73 14.11 -6.23
C SER A 319 29.38 13.38 -6.29
N GLY A 320 28.25 14.10 -6.22
CA GLY A 320 26.91 13.54 -6.19
C GLY A 320 26.06 14.15 -5.09
N VAL A 321 24.99 13.45 -4.70
CA VAL A 321 24.00 13.92 -3.73
C VAL A 321 24.12 13.15 -2.42
N THR A 322 24.24 13.88 -1.31
CA THR A 322 24.24 13.30 0.05
C THR A 322 22.88 13.52 0.71
N GLY A 323 22.24 12.44 1.17
CA GLY A 323 21.05 12.48 2.02
C GLY A 323 21.42 12.18 3.46
N PHE A 324 20.96 12.97 4.41
CA PHE A 324 21.19 12.76 5.83
C PHE A 324 20.03 13.30 6.66
N GLY A 325 19.91 12.82 7.90
CA GLY A 325 18.89 13.36 8.79
C GLY A 325 18.72 12.56 10.07
N VAL A 326 17.74 13.02 10.85
CA VAL A 326 17.37 12.46 12.13
C VAL A 326 15.85 12.44 12.26
N ASP A 327 15.32 11.31 12.73
CA ASP A 327 13.89 11.12 13.02
C ASP A 327 13.73 10.79 14.50
N PHE A 328 12.84 11.46 15.19
CA PHE A 328 12.41 11.18 16.57
C PHE A 328 10.96 10.72 16.54
N ALA A 329 10.64 9.67 17.29
CA ALA A 329 9.25 9.28 17.48
C ALA A 329 9.04 8.70 18.88
N LYS A 330 7.86 8.95 19.46
CA LYS A 330 7.40 8.32 20.69
C LYS A 330 6.00 7.78 20.51
N VAL A 331 5.82 6.53 20.94
CA VAL A 331 4.55 5.80 20.92
C VAL A 331 4.05 5.63 22.34
N PHE A 332 2.75 5.79 22.52
CA PHE A 332 2.02 5.52 23.75
C PHE A 332 0.87 4.57 23.43
N LEU A 333 0.79 3.45 24.12
CA LEU A 333 -0.31 2.49 24.04
C LEU A 333 -1.03 2.45 25.38
N SER A 334 -2.36 2.53 25.35
CA SER A 334 -3.24 2.18 26.47
C SER A 334 -4.20 1.07 26.03
N SER A 335 -4.21 -0.03 26.74
CA SER A 335 -4.97 -1.22 26.35
C SER A 335 -5.41 -2.01 27.56
N ASN A 336 -6.64 -2.52 27.53
CA ASN A 336 -7.16 -3.41 28.58
C ASN A 336 -6.54 -4.83 28.50
N ASN A 337 -5.96 -5.22 27.37
CA ASN A 337 -5.30 -6.52 27.19
C ASN A 337 -3.76 -6.40 27.27
N LEU A 338 -3.18 -5.42 26.56
CA LEU A 338 -1.72 -5.25 26.44
C LEU A 338 -1.13 -4.36 27.57
N GLY A 339 -1.98 -3.72 28.38
CA GLY A 339 -1.55 -2.78 29.40
C GLY A 339 -1.15 -1.41 28.83
N ASN A 340 -0.49 -0.58 29.66
CA ASN A 340 0.07 0.71 29.24
C ASN A 340 1.52 0.50 28.83
N ARG A 341 1.86 0.91 27.59
CA ARG A 341 3.20 0.73 27.02
C ARG A 341 3.67 2.02 26.36
N GLU A 342 4.97 2.22 26.31
CA GLU A 342 5.59 3.30 25.56
C GLU A 342 6.88 2.85 24.90
N ARG A 343 7.24 3.47 23.78
CA ARG A 343 8.47 3.23 23.04
C ARG A 343 8.98 4.53 22.46
N GLU A 344 10.24 4.82 22.71
CA GLU A 344 10.95 5.94 22.09
C GLU A 344 11.86 5.40 21.00
N MET A 345 11.95 6.15 19.88
CA MET A 345 12.74 5.80 18.73
C MET A 345 13.53 7.02 18.26
N ILE A 346 14.83 6.83 18.04
CA ILE A 346 15.70 7.83 17.43
C ILE A 346 16.40 7.18 16.26
N THR A 347 16.16 7.67 15.05
CA THR A 347 16.80 7.16 13.83
C THR A 347 17.71 8.22 13.27
N VAL A 348 18.97 7.89 13.01
CA VAL A 348 19.90 8.68 12.21
C VAL A 348 20.16 7.95 10.91
N PHE A 349 20.35 8.68 9.81
CA PHE A 349 20.67 8.08 8.53
C PHE A 349 21.62 8.93 7.73
N LEU A 350 22.40 8.25 6.87
CA LEU A 350 23.33 8.83 5.92
C LEU A 350 23.35 7.97 4.66
N GLU A 351 23.21 8.60 3.52
CA GLU A 351 23.45 7.97 2.22
C GLU A 351 24.13 8.95 1.27
N HIS A 352 24.91 8.45 0.32
CA HIS A 352 25.50 9.27 -0.72
C HIS A 352 25.36 8.60 -2.07
N ARG A 353 24.84 9.33 -3.06
CA ARG A 353 24.73 8.88 -4.43
C ARG A 353 25.90 9.42 -5.24
N PHE A 354 26.84 8.54 -5.56
CA PHE A 354 27.93 8.82 -6.49
C PHE A 354 27.43 8.70 -7.92
N MET A 355 27.81 9.66 -8.78
CA MET A 355 27.56 9.64 -10.22
C MET A 355 28.89 9.50 -10.95
N LEU A 356 29.10 8.40 -11.65
CA LEU A 356 30.37 8.01 -12.27
C LEU A 356 30.16 7.72 -13.77
N ALA A 357 31.27 7.60 -14.53
CA ALA A 357 31.27 7.22 -15.94
C ALA A 357 30.30 8.08 -16.79
N ASP A 358 30.42 9.40 -16.72
CA ASP A 358 29.55 10.36 -17.42
C ASP A 358 28.06 10.16 -17.10
N ASN A 359 27.76 9.98 -15.81
CA ASN A 359 26.42 9.74 -15.27
C ASN A 359 25.76 8.42 -15.73
N LYS A 360 26.55 7.45 -16.25
CA LYS A 360 26.05 6.13 -16.61
C LYS A 360 25.97 5.17 -15.42
N LEU A 361 26.88 5.32 -14.46
CA LEU A 361 26.94 4.48 -13.26
C LEU A 361 26.57 5.31 -12.04
N ASP A 362 25.52 4.92 -11.34
CA ASP A 362 25.19 5.45 -10.01
C ASP A 362 25.41 4.38 -8.95
N ILE A 363 26.05 4.77 -7.83
CA ILE A 363 26.28 3.91 -6.66
C ILE A 363 25.81 4.67 -5.44
N THR A 364 24.87 4.11 -4.70
CA THR A 364 24.26 4.76 -3.52
C THR A 364 24.39 3.86 -2.29
N PRO A 365 25.55 3.83 -1.61
CA PRO A 365 25.66 3.24 -0.28
C PRO A 365 24.92 4.11 0.73
N GLY A 366 24.41 3.46 1.78
CA GLY A 366 23.77 4.18 2.86
C GLY A 366 23.56 3.31 4.08
N VAL A 367 23.32 3.95 5.21
CA VAL A 367 22.99 3.30 6.48
C VAL A 367 21.98 4.14 7.23
N ALA A 368 20.99 3.47 7.84
CA ALA A 368 20.21 4.05 8.93
C ALA A 368 20.56 3.30 10.22
N GLY A 369 20.53 4.00 11.37
CA GLY A 369 20.66 3.41 12.68
C GLY A 369 19.52 3.89 13.56
N THR A 370 18.81 2.97 14.21
CA THR A 370 17.69 3.30 15.10
C THR A 370 17.98 2.77 16.51
N TYR A 371 17.87 3.65 17.48
CA TYR A 371 17.80 3.30 18.89
C TYR A 371 16.32 3.17 19.28
N PHE A 372 16.00 2.08 19.99
CA PHE A 372 14.68 1.81 20.58
C PHE A 372 14.86 1.73 22.10
N SER A 373 13.96 2.34 22.85
CA SER A 373 14.03 2.32 24.33
C SER A 373 13.90 0.93 24.96
N ASP A 374 13.36 -0.04 24.21
CA ASP A 374 13.06 -1.40 24.63
C ASP A 374 13.79 -2.50 23.83
N PHE A 375 14.51 -2.15 22.76
CA PHE A 375 15.24 -3.08 21.90
C PHE A 375 16.63 -2.59 21.47
N ASP A 376 17.21 -1.62 22.19
CA ASP A 376 18.54 -1.09 21.94
C ASP A 376 18.77 -0.53 20.52
N PHE A 377 20.02 -0.57 20.04
CA PHE A 377 20.43 0.02 18.77
C PHE A 377 20.58 -1.02 17.66
N HIS A 378 19.98 -0.69 16.49
CA HIS A 378 20.06 -1.52 15.28
C HIS A 378 20.40 -0.68 14.05
N ALA A 379 21.25 -1.25 13.19
CA ALA A 379 21.71 -0.60 11.96
C ALA A 379 21.16 -1.30 10.71
N PHE A 380 20.83 -0.50 9.69
CA PHE A 380 20.25 -0.93 8.41
C PHE A 380 21.17 -0.49 7.25
N PRO A 381 22.31 -1.16 7.02
CA PRO A 381 23.16 -0.86 5.88
C PRO A 381 22.51 -1.35 4.59
N GLY A 382 22.84 -0.68 3.48
CA GLY A 382 22.39 -1.09 2.16
C GLY A 382 23.07 -0.32 1.04
N ILE A 383 22.93 -0.82 -0.18
CA ILE A 383 23.52 -0.24 -1.38
C ILE A 383 22.59 -0.41 -2.58
N ASP A 384 22.47 0.63 -3.39
CA ASP A 384 21.90 0.55 -4.74
C ASP A 384 23.00 0.85 -5.75
N VAL A 385 23.03 0.09 -6.83
CA VAL A 385 23.92 0.29 -7.98
C VAL A 385 23.09 0.28 -9.24
N GLY A 386 23.20 1.31 -10.07
CA GLY A 386 22.51 1.42 -11.34
C GLY A 386 23.50 1.68 -12.48
N TYR A 387 23.32 0.98 -13.59
CA TYR A 387 24.09 1.18 -14.79
C TYR A 387 23.18 1.47 -15.98
N ARG A 388 23.29 2.68 -16.53
CA ARG A 388 22.53 3.12 -17.70
C ARG A 388 23.29 2.72 -18.97
N ILE A 389 22.79 1.70 -19.67
CA ILE A 389 23.36 1.23 -20.94
C ILE A 389 23.15 2.29 -22.02
N ASN A 390 21.92 2.84 -22.10
CA ASN A 390 21.55 3.95 -23.00
C ASN A 390 20.37 4.74 -22.38
N SER A 391 19.79 5.68 -23.12
CA SER A 391 18.67 6.53 -22.65
C SER A 391 17.40 5.73 -22.29
N HIS A 392 17.26 4.48 -22.73
CA HIS A 392 16.06 3.68 -22.58
C HIS A 392 16.25 2.50 -21.64
N LEU A 393 17.47 2.00 -21.47
CA LEU A 393 17.77 0.75 -20.78
C LEU A 393 18.71 0.99 -19.59
N LYS A 394 18.26 0.63 -18.40
CA LYS A 394 19.04 0.66 -17.17
C LYS A 394 19.01 -0.72 -16.48
N LEU A 395 20.19 -1.20 -16.08
CA LEU A 395 20.34 -2.33 -15.15
C LEU A 395 20.52 -1.80 -13.74
N TYR A 396 20.10 -2.56 -12.75
CA TYR A 396 20.33 -2.22 -11.35
C TYR A 396 20.50 -3.47 -10.49
N VAL A 397 21.22 -3.28 -9.39
CA VAL A 397 21.35 -4.25 -8.30
C VAL A 397 21.16 -3.47 -7.01
N ASN A 398 20.44 -4.05 -6.05
CA ASN A 398 20.39 -3.53 -4.70
C ASN A 398 20.51 -4.64 -3.68
N ALA A 399 21.07 -4.31 -2.52
CA ALA A 399 21.17 -5.20 -1.38
C ALA A 399 21.01 -4.38 -0.10
N GLY A 400 20.44 -5.00 0.93
CA GLY A 400 20.28 -4.35 2.22
C GLY A 400 19.94 -5.32 3.33
N TYR A 401 20.38 -4.92 4.53
CA TYR A 401 20.00 -5.57 5.77
C TYR A 401 18.80 -4.87 6.37
N THR A 402 17.83 -5.63 6.82
CA THR A 402 16.58 -5.14 7.38
C THR A 402 16.29 -5.79 8.73
N TYR A 403 15.53 -5.10 9.56
CA TYR A 403 15.25 -5.48 10.92
C TYR A 403 13.84 -5.04 11.32
N ARG A 404 13.14 -5.85 12.10
CA ARG A 404 11.84 -5.51 12.67
C ARG A 404 11.77 -5.93 14.13
N ILE A 405 11.48 -5.01 15.00
CA ILE A 405 11.21 -5.32 16.41
C ILE A 405 9.80 -5.89 16.57
N PRO A 406 9.55 -6.76 17.57
CA PRO A 406 8.23 -7.29 17.87
C PRO A 406 7.22 -6.18 18.17
N THR A 407 5.96 -6.41 17.78
CA THR A 407 4.84 -5.56 18.16
C THR A 407 4.43 -5.83 19.62
N TYR A 408 3.65 -4.93 20.20
CA TYR A 408 3.14 -5.16 21.56
C TYR A 408 2.16 -6.35 21.60
N THR A 409 1.46 -6.65 20.49
CA THR A 409 0.65 -7.87 20.38
C THR A 409 1.53 -9.12 20.39
N ASP A 410 2.64 -9.13 19.66
CA ASP A 410 3.59 -10.26 19.69
C ASP A 410 4.13 -10.53 21.09
N LEU A 411 4.40 -9.47 21.86
CA LEU A 411 5.02 -9.57 23.18
C LEU A 411 4.03 -9.88 24.30
N PHE A 412 2.86 -9.22 24.32
CA PHE A 412 2.04 -9.12 25.54
C PHE A 412 0.60 -9.61 25.39
N TYR A 413 0.16 -9.98 24.17
CA TYR A 413 -1.23 -10.39 23.96
C TYR A 413 -1.56 -11.67 24.72
N SER A 414 -2.75 -11.72 25.34
CA SER A 414 -3.22 -12.89 26.05
C SER A 414 -4.75 -13.01 25.91
N ASP A 415 -5.19 -14.12 25.35
CA ASP A 415 -6.59 -14.53 25.31
C ASP A 415 -6.72 -16.06 25.49
N PRO A 416 -7.93 -16.64 25.57
CA PRO A 416 -8.10 -18.08 25.75
C PRO A 416 -7.49 -18.97 24.67
N THR A 417 -7.07 -18.41 23.54
CA THR A 417 -6.57 -19.15 22.36
C THR A 417 -5.15 -18.76 21.97
N THR A 418 -4.63 -17.63 22.46
CA THR A 418 -3.41 -17.02 21.93
C THR A 418 -2.59 -16.37 23.05
N LEU A 419 -1.28 -16.61 23.04
CA LEU A 419 -0.30 -16.01 23.98
C LEU A 419 0.81 -15.31 23.22
N GLY A 420 1.14 -14.10 23.64
CA GLY A 420 2.37 -13.40 23.28
C GLY A 420 3.60 -14.00 23.99
N ASN A 421 4.77 -13.44 23.69
CA ASN A 421 6.03 -13.89 24.27
C ASN A 421 7.00 -12.70 24.44
N GLU A 422 7.25 -12.33 25.68
CA GLU A 422 8.14 -11.20 26.03
C GLU A 422 9.63 -11.44 25.67
N ASN A 423 10.00 -12.70 25.39
CA ASN A 423 11.38 -13.09 25.08
C ASN A 423 11.65 -13.18 23.56
N LEU A 424 10.81 -12.60 22.72
CA LEU A 424 11.02 -12.59 21.28
C LEU A 424 12.24 -11.76 20.90
N ASN A 425 13.06 -12.36 20.03
CA ASN A 425 14.10 -11.63 19.32
C ASN A 425 13.49 -10.88 18.14
N PRO A 426 14.05 -9.76 17.73
CA PRO A 426 13.70 -9.09 16.50
C PRO A 426 13.92 -9.97 15.26
N GLU A 427 13.12 -9.73 14.23
CA GLU A 427 13.31 -10.34 12.93
C GLU A 427 14.41 -9.64 12.14
N GLU A 428 15.17 -10.39 11.38
CA GLU A 428 16.26 -9.89 10.55
C GLU A 428 16.18 -10.46 9.13
N ALA A 429 16.63 -9.71 8.13
CA ALA A 429 16.81 -10.26 6.80
C ALA A 429 17.93 -9.56 6.02
N ILE A 430 18.57 -10.35 5.16
CA ILE A 430 19.37 -9.86 4.04
C ILE A 430 18.51 -10.03 2.78
N SER A 431 18.32 -8.92 2.06
CA SER A 431 17.55 -8.90 0.82
C SER A 431 18.42 -8.41 -0.32
N GLU A 432 18.28 -9.05 -1.47
CA GLU A 432 19.04 -8.78 -2.68
C GLU A 432 18.10 -8.73 -3.87
N GLU A 433 18.38 -7.85 -4.82
CA GLU A 433 17.62 -7.72 -6.06
C GLU A 433 18.54 -7.38 -7.23
N ILE A 434 18.31 -8.00 -8.37
CA ILE A 434 18.85 -7.58 -9.66
C ILE A 434 17.70 -7.36 -10.62
N GLY A 435 17.75 -6.24 -11.34
CA GLY A 435 16.65 -5.91 -12.24
C GLY A 435 17.07 -5.07 -13.44
N VAL A 436 16.09 -4.90 -14.32
CA VAL A 436 16.20 -4.13 -15.54
C VAL A 436 14.96 -3.26 -15.71
N THR A 437 15.17 -2.02 -16.15
CA THR A 437 14.10 -1.13 -16.60
C THR A 437 14.36 -0.71 -18.03
N PHE A 438 13.31 -0.79 -18.85
CA PHE A 438 13.29 -0.31 -20.23
C PHE A 438 12.12 0.66 -20.38
N SER A 439 12.38 1.85 -20.92
CA SER A 439 11.34 2.86 -21.15
C SER A 439 11.61 3.53 -22.49
N HIS A 440 10.67 3.39 -23.43
CA HIS A 440 10.76 4.02 -24.75
C HIS A 440 9.38 4.41 -25.23
N SER A 441 9.22 5.70 -25.56
CA SER A 441 7.96 6.28 -26.07
C SER A 441 6.72 5.86 -25.27
N ASN A 442 6.06 4.81 -25.71
CA ASN A 442 4.77 4.34 -25.23
C ASN A 442 4.82 3.02 -24.45
N ILE A 443 6.01 2.45 -24.24
CA ILE A 443 6.19 1.21 -23.51
C ILE A 443 7.17 1.37 -22.35
N ASP A 444 6.77 0.91 -21.16
CA ASP A 444 7.62 0.80 -19.98
C ASP A 444 7.62 -0.67 -19.54
N ILE A 445 8.82 -1.22 -19.34
CA ILE A 445 9.02 -2.60 -18.88
C ILE A 445 9.96 -2.55 -17.67
N SER A 446 9.61 -3.29 -16.63
CA SER A 446 10.53 -3.61 -15.54
C SER A 446 10.48 -5.10 -15.26
N ALA A 447 11.66 -5.69 -15.00
CA ALA A 447 11.77 -7.06 -14.53
C ALA A 447 12.84 -7.15 -13.45
N ALA A 448 12.61 -7.96 -12.43
CA ALA A 448 13.53 -8.15 -11.32
C ALA A 448 13.52 -9.60 -10.82
N LEU A 449 14.68 -10.10 -10.46
CA LEU A 449 14.88 -11.28 -9.64
C LEU A 449 15.22 -10.81 -8.23
N PHE A 450 14.63 -11.40 -7.23
CA PHE A 450 14.84 -11.04 -5.84
C PHE A 450 15.02 -12.28 -4.95
N ASN A 451 15.80 -12.09 -3.90
CA ASN A 451 16.02 -13.06 -2.84
C ASN A 451 15.98 -12.38 -1.49
N ARG A 452 15.42 -13.03 -0.48
CA ARG A 452 15.42 -12.60 0.90
C ARG A 452 15.62 -13.78 1.84
N ASN A 453 16.72 -13.76 2.58
CA ASN A 453 16.99 -14.67 3.68
C ASN A 453 16.62 -14.01 4.98
N SER A 454 15.60 -14.52 5.64
CA SER A 454 15.07 -13.98 6.91
C SER A 454 15.33 -14.96 8.05
N THR A 455 15.68 -14.41 9.21
CA THR A 455 15.91 -15.16 10.46
C THR A 455 15.06 -14.60 11.59
N ASN A 456 14.81 -15.41 12.60
CA ASN A 456 14.00 -15.04 13.78
C ASN A 456 12.59 -14.54 13.42
N ILE A 457 12.00 -15.01 12.34
CA ILE A 457 10.66 -14.58 11.93
C ILE A 457 9.66 -14.89 13.03
N ILE A 458 8.83 -13.90 13.36
CA ILE A 458 7.81 -14.05 14.40
C ILE A 458 6.54 -14.58 13.76
N ASP A 459 6.07 -15.72 14.28
CA ASP A 459 4.78 -16.30 13.94
C ASP A 459 4.12 -16.91 15.18
N TYR A 460 2.82 -17.12 15.09
CA TYR A 460 2.07 -17.85 16.10
C TYR A 460 1.99 -19.31 15.69
N VAL A 461 2.54 -20.18 16.53
CA VAL A 461 2.69 -21.61 16.26
C VAL A 461 2.04 -22.45 17.36
N LYS A 462 1.71 -23.69 17.03
CA LYS A 462 1.29 -24.72 18.00
C LYS A 462 1.61 -26.12 17.47
N ASN A 463 1.69 -27.11 18.36
CA ASN A 463 2.01 -28.50 18.01
C ASN A 463 0.77 -29.39 17.92
N MET A 464 -0.26 -29.13 18.74
CA MET A 464 -1.53 -29.85 18.73
C MET A 464 -2.69 -28.88 18.48
N GLU A 465 -3.80 -29.37 17.96
CA GLU A 465 -5.01 -28.54 17.74
C GLU A 465 -5.52 -27.88 19.03
N THR A 466 -5.36 -28.56 20.15
CA THR A 466 -5.79 -28.10 21.48
C THR A 466 -4.85 -27.10 22.13
N ASP A 467 -3.63 -26.94 21.61
CA ASP A 467 -2.66 -25.99 22.16
C ASP A 467 -3.09 -24.55 21.89
N LEU A 468 -2.63 -23.64 22.75
CA LEU A 468 -2.72 -22.20 22.48
C LEU A 468 -1.75 -21.82 21.36
N TRP A 469 -2.13 -20.86 20.54
CA TRP A 469 -1.21 -20.21 19.65
C TRP A 469 -0.21 -19.38 20.45
N GLN A 470 1.08 -19.61 20.25
CA GLN A 470 2.14 -18.89 20.95
C GLN A 470 3.03 -18.16 19.97
N ALA A 471 3.27 -16.85 20.24
CA ALA A 471 4.23 -16.06 19.49
C ALA A 471 5.64 -16.63 19.68
N THR A 472 6.32 -16.96 18.58
CA THR A 472 7.59 -17.68 18.58
C THR A 472 8.48 -17.21 17.43
N ASN A 473 9.78 -17.10 17.66
CA ASN A 473 10.73 -16.91 16.58
C ASN A 473 10.94 -18.22 15.81
N ILE A 474 10.61 -18.22 14.51
CA ILE A 474 10.92 -19.29 13.56
C ILE A 474 12.32 -19.05 13.00
N GLN A 475 13.12 -20.11 12.83
CA GLN A 475 14.55 -19.97 12.57
C GLN A 475 14.88 -19.30 11.23
N GLU A 476 14.41 -19.84 10.10
CA GLU A 476 14.80 -19.33 8.79
C GLU A 476 13.65 -19.40 7.78
N LEU A 477 13.51 -18.36 6.98
CA LEU A 477 12.64 -18.32 5.79
C LEU A 477 13.41 -17.73 4.62
N ASN A 478 13.60 -18.54 3.58
CA ASN A 478 14.13 -18.07 2.32
C ASN A 478 12.98 -17.79 1.35
N SER A 479 12.90 -16.56 0.84
CA SER A 479 11.90 -16.11 -0.13
C SER A 479 12.61 -15.61 -1.39
N TYR A 480 12.35 -16.22 -2.54
CA TYR A 480 12.91 -15.77 -3.80
C TYR A 480 11.89 -15.79 -4.93
N GLY A 481 12.10 -14.97 -5.93
CA GLY A 481 11.14 -14.87 -7.01
C GLY A 481 11.55 -13.98 -8.17
N LEU A 482 10.59 -13.91 -9.10
CA LEU A 482 10.65 -13.07 -10.29
C LEU A 482 9.43 -12.14 -10.30
N GLU A 483 9.66 -10.90 -10.66
CA GLU A 483 8.57 -9.94 -10.90
C GLU A 483 8.77 -9.27 -12.26
N THR A 484 7.67 -9.06 -13.01
CA THR A 484 7.67 -8.33 -14.27
C THR A 484 6.47 -7.42 -14.33
N ASN A 485 6.66 -6.18 -14.79
CA ASN A 485 5.61 -5.23 -15.09
C ASN A 485 5.83 -4.66 -16.50
N ILE A 486 4.75 -4.64 -17.30
CA ILE A 486 4.73 -4.08 -18.65
C ILE A 486 3.58 -3.10 -18.71
N LYS A 487 3.85 -1.85 -19.11
CA LYS A 487 2.85 -0.81 -19.35
C LYS A 487 2.97 -0.33 -20.78
N TYR A 488 1.88 -0.46 -21.53
CA TYR A 488 1.83 -0.07 -22.94
C TYR A 488 0.70 0.93 -23.15
N ARG A 489 1.04 2.08 -23.76
CA ARG A 489 0.13 3.15 -24.11
C ARG A 489 0.06 3.27 -25.63
N PHE A 490 -1.12 3.36 -26.18
CA PHE A 490 -1.33 3.49 -27.62
C PHE A 490 -2.63 4.23 -27.92
N ASN A 491 -2.77 4.74 -29.13
CA ASN A 491 -3.97 5.43 -29.57
C ASN A 491 -4.74 4.59 -30.60
N VAL A 492 -6.05 4.52 -30.43
CA VAL A 492 -6.97 3.90 -31.41
C VAL A 492 -8.02 4.93 -31.78
N LEU A 493 -8.15 5.24 -33.07
CA LEU A 493 -9.11 6.25 -33.60
C LEU A 493 -9.00 7.62 -32.90
N GLY A 494 -7.76 8.02 -32.49
CA GLY A 494 -7.53 9.28 -31.78
C GLY A 494 -7.84 9.22 -30.28
N HIS A 495 -8.22 8.07 -29.74
CA HIS A 495 -8.50 7.85 -28.33
C HIS A 495 -7.39 7.04 -27.65
N GLN A 496 -7.02 7.49 -26.46
CA GLN A 496 -5.94 6.87 -25.68
C GLN A 496 -6.36 5.51 -25.11
N GLN A 497 -5.45 4.56 -25.21
CA GLN A 497 -5.57 3.22 -24.68
C GLN A 497 -4.38 2.94 -23.77
N ARG A 498 -4.60 2.24 -22.68
CA ARG A 498 -3.54 1.78 -21.78
C ARG A 498 -3.76 0.33 -21.38
N MET A 499 -2.73 -0.47 -21.56
CA MET A 499 -2.69 -1.87 -21.11
C MET A 499 -1.53 -2.04 -20.14
N GLN A 500 -1.79 -2.71 -19.03
CA GLN A 500 -0.77 -3.05 -18.05
C GLN A 500 -0.85 -4.53 -17.72
N LEU A 501 0.30 -5.19 -17.71
CA LEU A 501 0.46 -6.57 -17.28
C LEU A 501 1.47 -6.59 -16.14
N GLY A 502 1.11 -7.23 -15.04
CA GLY A 502 1.99 -7.50 -13.91
C GLY A 502 2.01 -8.99 -13.60
N TYR A 503 3.19 -9.56 -13.38
CA TYR A 503 3.33 -10.95 -12.96
C TYR A 503 4.38 -11.07 -11.89
N THR A 504 4.07 -11.85 -10.85
CA THR A 504 5.02 -12.24 -9.81
C THR A 504 4.97 -13.75 -9.60
N TYR A 505 6.14 -14.36 -9.59
CA TYR A 505 6.36 -15.70 -9.07
C TYR A 505 7.15 -15.59 -7.77
N LEU A 506 6.68 -16.27 -6.73
CA LEU A 506 7.33 -16.34 -5.43
C LEU A 506 7.43 -17.80 -4.97
N LYS A 507 8.60 -18.16 -4.48
CA LYS A 507 8.79 -19.42 -3.75
C LYS A 507 9.36 -19.13 -2.38
N GLU A 508 8.77 -19.75 -1.39
CA GLU A 508 9.20 -19.69 0.00
C GLU A 508 9.65 -21.07 0.45
N ALA A 509 10.79 -21.11 1.11
CA ALA A 509 11.33 -22.30 1.75
C ALA A 509 11.46 -21.99 3.25
N LEU A 510 10.55 -22.57 4.03
CA LEU A 510 10.53 -22.45 5.49
C LEU A 510 11.16 -23.73 6.07
N ASP A 511 12.13 -23.57 6.95
CA ASP A 511 12.57 -24.67 7.81
C ASP A 511 11.60 -24.83 9.00
N ALA A 512 10.42 -25.41 8.69
CA ALA A 512 9.28 -25.56 9.61
C ALA A 512 9.24 -26.89 10.35
N SER A 513 10.34 -27.66 10.38
CA SER A 513 10.35 -29.04 10.92
C SER A 513 9.98 -29.17 12.40
N ARG A 514 9.76 -28.06 13.11
CA ARG A 514 9.54 -28.03 14.56
C ARG A 514 8.10 -27.87 15.01
N PHE A 515 7.19 -27.33 14.16
CA PHE A 515 5.81 -27.01 14.54
C PHE A 515 4.80 -27.63 13.57
N ALA A 516 3.71 -28.18 14.11
CA ALA A 516 2.67 -28.76 13.28
C ALA A 516 1.77 -27.71 12.62
N PHE A 517 1.61 -26.53 13.24
CA PHE A 517 0.74 -25.46 12.77
C PHE A 517 1.44 -24.10 12.89
N SER A 518 1.31 -23.27 11.84
CA SER A 518 1.78 -21.90 11.74
C SER A 518 0.63 -21.02 11.24
N ARG A 519 0.47 -19.81 11.77
CA ARG A 519 -0.69 -18.95 11.48
C ARG A 519 -0.49 -18.09 10.25
N TYR A 520 0.71 -17.55 10.02
CA TYR A 520 0.95 -16.50 9.03
C TYR A 520 1.98 -16.83 7.96
N SER A 521 3.00 -17.62 8.28
CA SER A 521 4.21 -17.73 7.48
C SER A 521 4.10 -18.55 6.19
N ILE A 522 3.00 -19.26 5.93
CA ILE A 522 2.96 -20.22 4.81
C ILE A 522 1.69 -20.07 3.94
N ASN A 523 1.26 -18.85 3.61
CA ASN A 523 0.16 -18.69 2.65
C ASN A 523 0.36 -17.53 1.67
N SER A 524 1.57 -17.37 1.18
CA SER A 524 1.91 -16.32 0.22
C SER A 524 1.37 -16.61 -1.18
N LEU A 525 1.29 -15.57 -2.00
CA LEU A 525 0.96 -15.70 -3.42
C LEU A 525 2.15 -16.30 -4.17
N LYS A 526 2.06 -17.57 -4.55
CA LYS A 526 3.05 -18.26 -5.38
C LYS A 526 3.06 -17.74 -6.81
N HIS A 527 1.87 -17.55 -7.39
CA HIS A 527 1.67 -16.91 -8.68
C HIS A 527 0.65 -15.79 -8.55
N HIS A 528 1.00 -14.61 -9.01
CA HIS A 528 0.10 -13.46 -9.07
C HIS A 528 0.20 -12.81 -10.45
N LEU A 529 -0.88 -12.87 -11.23
CA LEU A 529 -1.01 -12.21 -12.53
C LEU A 529 -2.09 -11.16 -12.47
N THR A 530 -1.78 -9.96 -12.92
CA THR A 530 -2.73 -8.87 -13.09
C THR A 530 -2.69 -8.35 -14.51
N ILE A 531 -3.86 -8.14 -15.12
CA ILE A 531 -3.98 -7.49 -16.41
C ILE A 531 -5.01 -6.38 -16.27
N THR A 532 -4.60 -5.15 -16.55
CA THR A 532 -5.49 -3.99 -16.57
C THR A 532 -5.54 -3.44 -18.00
N ASN A 533 -6.74 -3.22 -18.50
CA ASN A 533 -6.97 -2.49 -19.74
C ASN A 533 -7.86 -1.29 -19.46
N HIS A 534 -7.39 -0.10 -19.82
CA HIS A 534 -8.20 1.10 -19.91
C HIS A 534 -8.34 1.51 -21.35
N SER A 535 -9.56 1.73 -21.80
CA SER A 535 -9.87 2.06 -23.18
C SER A 535 -10.91 3.16 -23.26
N GLN A 536 -10.56 4.26 -23.91
CA GLN A 536 -11.49 5.29 -24.34
C GLN A 536 -11.88 4.99 -25.79
N PHE A 537 -13.12 4.60 -26.04
CA PHE A 537 -13.58 4.28 -27.40
C PHE A 537 -14.50 5.33 -28.00
N LEU A 538 -15.02 6.26 -27.19
CA LEU A 538 -15.70 7.46 -27.63
C LEU A 538 -15.19 8.65 -26.83
N LYS A 539 -15.34 9.85 -27.33
CA LYS A 539 -14.87 11.08 -26.65
C LYS A 539 -15.33 11.20 -25.20
N ASN A 540 -16.49 10.64 -24.88
CA ASN A 540 -17.11 10.73 -23.55
C ASN A 540 -17.40 9.37 -22.90
N VAL A 541 -16.99 8.25 -23.51
CA VAL A 541 -17.19 6.91 -22.95
C VAL A 541 -15.87 6.17 -22.86
N SER A 542 -15.57 5.67 -21.66
CA SER A 542 -14.40 4.82 -21.40
C SER A 542 -14.80 3.57 -20.63
N HIS A 543 -13.96 2.55 -20.69
CA HIS A 543 -14.07 1.39 -19.83
C HIS A 543 -12.70 1.00 -19.25
N SER A 544 -12.73 0.37 -18.09
CA SER A 544 -11.58 -0.28 -17.48
C SER A 544 -11.93 -1.70 -17.09
N VAL A 545 -11.10 -2.65 -17.49
CA VAL A 545 -11.20 -4.07 -17.11
C VAL A 545 -9.96 -4.46 -16.35
N VAL A 546 -10.14 -5.11 -15.22
CA VAL A 546 -9.05 -5.65 -14.40
C VAL A 546 -9.26 -7.14 -14.23
N TYR A 547 -8.30 -7.93 -14.69
CA TYR A 547 -8.22 -9.36 -14.43
C TYR A 547 -7.15 -9.62 -13.39
N LYS A 548 -7.48 -10.45 -12.39
CA LYS A 548 -6.56 -10.92 -11.34
C LYS A 548 -6.61 -12.44 -11.29
N PHE A 549 -5.45 -13.06 -11.34
CA PHE A 549 -5.26 -14.48 -11.04
C PHE A 549 -4.27 -14.61 -9.88
N ALA A 550 -4.62 -15.44 -8.92
CA ALA A 550 -3.78 -15.76 -7.78
C ALA A 550 -3.74 -17.27 -7.54
N GLU A 551 -2.56 -17.78 -7.28
CA GLU A 551 -2.31 -19.11 -6.72
C GLU A 551 -1.50 -18.95 -5.44
N ARG A 552 -1.99 -19.50 -4.34
CA ARG A 552 -1.30 -19.49 -3.05
C ARG A 552 -0.40 -20.72 -2.88
N THR A 553 0.51 -20.67 -1.92
CA THR A 553 1.42 -21.78 -1.62
C THR A 553 0.70 -23.04 -1.17
N ASN A 554 -0.49 -22.93 -0.57
CA ASN A 554 -1.36 -24.06 -0.22
C ASN A 554 -2.12 -24.66 -1.40
N GLY A 555 -1.92 -24.15 -2.63
CA GLY A 555 -2.57 -24.61 -3.86
C GLY A 555 -3.93 -23.99 -4.14
N GLU A 556 -4.47 -23.14 -3.28
CA GLU A 556 -5.71 -22.41 -3.56
C GLU A 556 -5.51 -21.43 -4.73
N THR A 557 -6.46 -21.43 -5.66
CA THR A 557 -6.44 -20.55 -6.82
C THR A 557 -7.76 -19.83 -7.01
N TYR A 558 -7.69 -18.58 -7.47
CA TYR A 558 -8.89 -17.85 -7.90
C TYR A 558 -8.58 -16.91 -9.07
N SER A 559 -9.66 -16.56 -9.82
CA SER A 559 -9.61 -15.60 -10.92
C SER A 559 -10.77 -14.62 -10.78
N VAL A 560 -10.47 -13.33 -10.71
CA VAL A 560 -11.48 -12.29 -10.55
C VAL A 560 -11.38 -11.30 -11.69
N VAL A 561 -12.53 -10.87 -12.21
CA VAL A 561 -12.64 -9.80 -13.21
C VAL A 561 -13.50 -8.68 -12.64
N ASP A 562 -12.94 -7.48 -12.64
CA ASP A 562 -13.63 -6.25 -12.26
C ASP A 562 -13.75 -5.34 -13.50
N LEU A 563 -14.85 -4.59 -13.62
CA LEU A 563 -15.18 -3.74 -14.75
C LEU A 563 -15.67 -2.38 -14.25
N LYS A 564 -15.27 -1.31 -14.92
CA LYS A 564 -15.88 0.02 -14.80
C LYS A 564 -16.17 0.56 -16.18
N ILE A 565 -17.38 1.07 -16.39
CA ILE A 565 -17.77 1.82 -17.60
C ILE A 565 -18.15 3.22 -17.14
N THR A 566 -17.58 4.25 -17.79
CA THR A 566 -17.79 5.65 -17.43
C THR A 566 -18.30 6.42 -18.63
N LEU A 567 -19.36 7.21 -18.43
CA LEU A 567 -19.92 8.16 -19.38
C LEU A 567 -19.80 9.58 -18.78
N ASN A 568 -19.10 10.46 -19.49
CA ASN A 568 -18.96 11.87 -19.13
C ASN A 568 -19.94 12.73 -19.96
N VAL A 569 -20.83 13.47 -19.28
CA VAL A 569 -21.80 14.36 -19.92
C VAL A 569 -21.72 15.73 -19.24
N LYS A 570 -21.08 16.70 -19.91
CA LYS A 570 -20.80 18.03 -19.33
C LYS A 570 -20.10 17.92 -17.97
N ALA A 571 -20.74 18.41 -16.91
CA ALA A 571 -20.24 18.37 -15.54
C ALA A 571 -20.53 17.03 -14.82
N PHE A 572 -21.31 16.14 -15.42
CA PHE A 572 -21.68 14.86 -14.82
C PHE A 572 -20.79 13.71 -15.31
N GLU A 573 -20.45 12.83 -14.38
CA GLU A 573 -19.78 11.55 -14.60
C GLU A 573 -20.71 10.44 -14.11
N PHE A 574 -21.12 9.56 -15.00
CA PHE A 574 -21.93 8.37 -14.68
C PHE A 574 -21.05 7.14 -14.81
N SER A 575 -20.99 6.29 -13.79
CA SER A 575 -20.23 5.05 -13.88
C SER A 575 -21.05 3.85 -13.42
N ILE A 576 -20.82 2.73 -14.08
CA ILE A 576 -21.26 1.40 -13.65
C ILE A 576 -19.99 0.63 -13.28
N ILE A 577 -19.92 0.14 -12.04
CA ILE A 577 -18.79 -0.62 -11.53
C ILE A 577 -19.28 -2.01 -11.19
N GLY A 578 -18.74 -3.03 -11.83
CA GLY A 578 -18.97 -4.44 -11.54
C GLY A 578 -17.72 -5.07 -10.93
N ASN A 579 -17.82 -5.59 -9.74
CA ASN A 579 -16.73 -6.35 -9.10
C ASN A 579 -17.06 -7.84 -9.16
N ASN A 580 -16.02 -8.67 -9.39
CA ASN A 580 -16.18 -10.14 -9.48
C ASN A 580 -17.33 -10.55 -10.42
N ILE A 581 -17.37 -9.98 -11.62
CA ILE A 581 -18.50 -10.11 -12.56
C ILE A 581 -18.82 -11.56 -12.98
N PHE A 582 -17.92 -12.50 -12.74
CA PHE A 582 -18.12 -13.94 -13.01
C PHE A 582 -18.51 -14.76 -11.78
N ASN A 583 -18.81 -14.12 -10.63
CA ASN A 583 -19.25 -14.77 -9.41
C ASN A 583 -18.25 -15.83 -8.88
N GLU A 584 -16.96 -15.59 -9.02
CA GLU A 584 -15.94 -16.49 -8.47
C GLU A 584 -16.11 -16.60 -6.93
N ILE A 585 -16.04 -17.82 -6.41
CA ILE A 585 -16.09 -18.09 -4.97
C ILE A 585 -14.65 -18.28 -4.50
N TYR A 586 -14.17 -17.41 -3.64
CA TYR A 586 -12.78 -17.43 -3.18
C TYR A 586 -12.64 -16.83 -1.79
N THR A 587 -11.49 -17.08 -1.18
CA THR A 587 -11.05 -16.49 0.08
C THR A 587 -9.70 -15.81 -0.14
N GLU A 588 -9.38 -14.80 0.66
CA GLU A 588 -8.05 -14.17 0.66
C GLU A 588 -7.30 -14.51 1.95
N THR A 589 -8.00 -14.66 3.06
CA THR A 589 -7.44 -15.04 4.36
C THR A 589 -8.50 -15.64 5.29
N ASN A 590 -8.08 -16.43 6.27
CA ASN A 590 -8.89 -16.98 7.37
C ASN A 590 -10.19 -17.67 6.93
N GLN A 591 -10.23 -18.24 5.73
CA GLN A 591 -11.43 -18.85 5.15
C GLN A 591 -12.65 -17.90 5.09
N VAL A 592 -12.42 -16.57 5.16
CA VAL A 592 -13.47 -15.57 5.01
C VAL A 592 -13.91 -15.52 3.55
N PRO A 593 -15.15 -15.96 3.20
CA PRO A 593 -15.60 -15.93 1.81
C PRO A 593 -15.72 -14.48 1.34
N MET A 594 -15.12 -14.20 0.18
CA MET A 594 -15.24 -12.89 -0.46
C MET A 594 -16.61 -12.74 -1.15
N PRO A 595 -17.10 -11.50 -1.34
CA PRO A 595 -18.38 -11.28 -2.02
C PRO A 595 -18.40 -11.87 -3.42
N LYS A 596 -19.52 -12.44 -3.79
CA LYS A 596 -19.83 -12.75 -5.19
C LYS A 596 -19.96 -11.47 -6.01
N GLY A 597 -20.30 -11.60 -7.28
CA GLY A 597 -20.50 -10.49 -8.18
C GLY A 597 -21.43 -9.42 -7.58
N ASN A 598 -20.98 -8.17 -7.64
CA ASN A 598 -21.74 -7.04 -7.14
C ASN A 598 -21.59 -5.84 -8.10
N VAL A 599 -22.59 -4.97 -8.10
CA VAL A 599 -22.66 -3.82 -8.99
C VAL A 599 -22.89 -2.56 -8.17
N LEU A 600 -22.22 -1.48 -8.57
CA LEU A 600 -22.42 -0.13 -8.06
C LEU A 600 -22.74 0.79 -9.22
N LEU A 601 -23.73 1.65 -9.03
CA LEU A 601 -24.01 2.81 -9.86
C LEU A 601 -23.44 4.04 -9.16
N ASP A 602 -22.74 4.84 -9.92
CA ASP A 602 -22.03 6.02 -9.43
C ASP A 602 -22.37 7.25 -10.25
N VAL A 603 -22.69 8.35 -9.61
CA VAL A 603 -22.94 9.64 -10.22
C VAL A 603 -22.07 10.69 -9.56
N GLY A 604 -21.17 11.28 -10.32
CA GLY A 604 -20.34 12.40 -9.94
C GLY A 604 -20.78 13.69 -10.60
N TYR A 605 -20.76 14.81 -9.86
CA TYR A 605 -20.97 16.16 -10.37
C TYR A 605 -19.74 17.01 -10.10
N LYS A 606 -19.10 17.50 -11.16
CA LYS A 606 -17.94 18.42 -11.13
C LYS A 606 -18.42 19.85 -11.19
N PHE A 607 -17.94 20.73 -10.30
CA PHE A 607 -18.40 22.14 -10.23
C PHE A 607 -17.26 23.11 -10.00
#